data_7f40168586b32e3099b6cfc0a3732ca7
#
_entry.id   7f40168586b32e3099b6cfc0a3732ca7
#
_cell.length_a   1.000
_cell.length_b   1.000
_cell.length_c   1.000
_cell.angle_alpha   90.00
_cell.angle_beta   90.00
_cell.angle_gamma   90.00
#
_symmetry.space_group_name_H-M   'P 1'
#
loop_
_entity.id
_entity.type
_entity.pdbx_description
1 polymer ?
#
loop_
_entity_poly.entity_id
_entity_poly.type
_entity_poly.pdbx_seq_one_letter_code
_entity_poly.pdbx_strand_id
1 'polypeptide(L)'
;STEDNHIVLKFNAILKDVQGTHVETNRGKTWLFTRKGYMTVIRILDEVEIAKDDELLVEDGKSIMRGNPILKHKGKEVLATVNGKVVIDGKKLYLTSKEQKIEIANGSKINAKAGDIIKKGEPIGEFEQFIDPILSESDGYIHFEDIIVGSTLDERVDMDTGATERVITDLH
;
A
#
# COMPACT_ATOMS: atom_id res chain seq x y z
N SER A 1 -2.17 -15.56 -19.38
CA SER A 1 -0.81 -15.78 -19.65
C SER A 1 -0.02 -15.98 -18.41
N THR A 2 0.95 -16.81 -18.52
CA THR A 2 1.67 -17.20 -17.35
C THR A 2 2.52 -16.10 -16.81
N GLU A 3 2.76 -15.14 -17.60
CA GLU A 3 3.63 -14.11 -17.14
C GLU A 3 2.92 -13.11 -16.27
N ASP A 4 1.61 -13.19 -16.17
CA ASP A 4 0.89 -12.24 -15.40
C ASP A 4 0.51 -12.75 -14.03
N ASN A 5 1.47 -13.17 -13.28
CA ASN A 5 1.19 -13.61 -11.92
C ASN A 5 1.77 -12.65 -10.87
N HIS A 6 2.14 -11.47 -11.29
CA HIS A 6 2.68 -10.47 -10.35
C HIS A 6 1.57 -9.84 -9.53
N ILE A 7 1.92 -9.46 -8.33
CA ILE A 7 1.01 -8.74 -7.43
C ILE A 7 1.42 -7.27 -7.44
N VAL A 8 0.47 -6.40 -7.72
CA VAL A 8 0.73 -4.96 -7.79
C VAL A 8 -0.39 -4.20 -7.11
N LEU A 9 -0.10 -2.96 -6.71
CA LEU A 9 -1.11 -2.07 -6.15
C LEU A 9 -1.63 -1.14 -7.23
N LYS A 10 -2.86 -0.68 -7.07
CA LYS A 10 -3.46 0.29 -7.98
C LYS A 10 -3.16 1.73 -7.58
N PHE A 11 -2.41 1.94 -6.53
CA PHE A 11 -2.12 3.28 -6.04
C PHE A 11 -0.75 3.27 -5.38
N ASN A 12 -0.18 4.44 -5.22
CA ASN A 12 1.09 4.56 -4.50
C ASN A 12 0.81 4.42 -3.01
N ALA A 13 1.67 3.74 -2.30
CA ALA A 13 1.43 3.47 -0.89
C ALA A 13 2.72 3.33 -0.11
N ILE A 14 2.60 3.48 1.19
CA ILE A 14 3.66 3.16 2.12
C ILE A 14 3.26 1.84 2.76
N LEU A 15 4.14 0.85 2.69
CA LEU A 15 3.87 -0.44 3.32
C LEU A 15 4.21 -0.32 4.80
N LYS A 16 3.21 -0.48 5.64
CA LYS A 16 3.43 -0.31 7.06
C LYS A 16 3.79 -1.62 7.73
N ASP A 17 3.19 -2.69 7.32
CA ASP A 17 3.39 -3.97 7.99
C ASP A 17 2.94 -5.11 7.11
N VAL A 18 3.56 -6.28 7.30
CA VAL A 18 3.17 -7.52 6.63
C VAL A 18 3.02 -8.57 7.72
N GLN A 19 1.85 -9.18 7.82
CA GLN A 19 1.53 -10.11 8.89
C GLN A 19 1.03 -11.43 8.33
N GLY A 20 1.40 -12.51 8.96
CA GLY A 20 0.90 -13.83 8.61
C GLY A 20 1.98 -14.87 8.70
N THR A 21 1.57 -16.12 8.54
CA THR A 21 2.48 -17.23 8.60
C THR A 21 3.21 -17.36 7.27
N HIS A 22 4.51 -17.29 7.31
CA HIS A 22 5.30 -17.32 6.08
C HIS A 22 6.66 -17.94 6.32
N VAL A 23 7.29 -18.35 5.23
CA VAL A 23 8.62 -18.90 5.24
C VAL A 23 9.49 -17.95 4.45
N GLU A 24 10.64 -17.61 4.99
CA GLU A 24 11.56 -16.76 4.28
C GLU A 24 12.31 -17.54 3.24
N THR A 25 12.41 -17.00 2.06
CA THR A 25 13.14 -17.61 0.96
C THR A 25 14.04 -16.54 0.36
N ASN A 26 14.89 -16.95 -0.55
CA ASN A 26 15.76 -16.03 -1.26
C ASN A 26 16.57 -15.16 -0.27
N ARG A 27 17.16 -15.83 0.72
CA ARG A 27 18.00 -15.19 1.73
C ARG A 27 17.25 -14.11 2.51
N GLY A 28 15.98 -14.38 2.81
CA GLY A 28 15.20 -13.46 3.60
C GLY A 28 14.59 -12.31 2.83
N LYS A 29 14.73 -12.30 1.51
CA LYS A 29 14.18 -11.20 0.72
C LYS A 29 12.78 -11.47 0.21
N THR A 30 12.32 -12.69 0.30
CA THR A 30 11.00 -13.06 -0.18
C THR A 30 10.31 -13.87 0.89
N TRP A 31 9.06 -13.58 1.12
CA TRP A 31 8.26 -14.28 2.12
C TRP A 31 7.16 -15.06 1.40
N LEU A 32 7.24 -16.39 1.50
CA LEU A 32 6.21 -17.25 0.93
C LEU A 32 5.15 -17.48 1.99
N PHE A 33 3.95 -17.05 1.74
CA PHE A 33 2.85 -17.20 2.70
C PHE A 33 2.27 -18.58 2.61
N THR A 34 2.30 -19.29 3.73
CA THR A 34 1.77 -20.65 3.81
C THR A 34 0.36 -20.66 4.35
N ARG A 35 -0.16 -19.50 4.69
CA ARG A 35 -1.54 -19.28 5.06
C ARG A 35 -1.90 -17.89 4.62
N LYS A 36 -3.18 -17.57 4.66
CA LYS A 36 -3.63 -16.23 4.37
C LYS A 36 -2.99 -15.24 5.34
N GLY A 37 -2.52 -14.15 4.83
CA GLY A 37 -1.93 -13.09 5.63
C GLY A 37 -2.50 -11.76 5.25
N TYR A 38 -1.90 -10.69 5.74
CA TYR A 38 -2.36 -9.33 5.47
C TYR A 38 -1.17 -8.40 5.35
N MET A 39 -1.33 -7.38 4.54
CA MET A 39 -0.41 -6.26 4.61
C MET A 39 -1.23 -5.02 4.93
N THR A 40 -0.63 -4.15 5.72
CA THR A 40 -1.23 -2.87 6.06
C THR A 40 -0.52 -1.82 5.26
N VAL A 41 -1.27 -1.05 4.50
CA VAL A 41 -0.69 0.00 3.65
C VAL A 41 -1.35 1.32 3.97
N ILE A 42 -0.62 2.40 3.67
CA ILE A 42 -1.16 3.75 3.78
C ILE A 42 -1.08 4.32 2.38
N ARG A 43 -2.24 4.63 1.81
CA ARG A 43 -2.30 5.15 0.46
C ARG A 43 -1.73 6.57 0.41
N ILE A 44 -0.89 6.85 -0.55
CA ILE A 44 -0.32 8.17 -0.78
C ILE A 44 -1.26 8.92 -1.69
N LEU A 45 -1.78 10.04 -1.20
CA LEU A 45 -2.72 10.86 -1.94
C LEU A 45 -2.00 11.93 -2.75
N ASP A 46 -0.90 12.43 -2.22
CA ASP A 46 -0.10 13.41 -2.94
C ASP A 46 1.32 13.38 -2.40
N GLU A 47 2.25 13.83 -3.18
CA GLU A 47 3.67 13.78 -2.86
C GLU A 47 4.29 15.12 -3.25
N VAL A 48 5.08 15.70 -2.35
CA VAL A 48 5.73 16.98 -2.57
C VAL A 48 7.21 16.81 -2.28
N GLU A 49 8.03 17.30 -3.18
CA GLU A 49 9.46 17.26 -2.98
C GLU A 49 9.88 18.39 -2.05
N ILE A 50 10.77 18.12 -1.12
CA ILE A 50 11.30 19.11 -0.20
C ILE A 50 12.68 19.48 -0.71
N ALA A 51 12.83 20.70 -1.20
CA ALA A 51 14.10 21.16 -1.71
C ALA A 51 15.00 21.60 -0.55
N LYS A 52 16.28 21.78 -0.86
CA LYS A 52 17.29 22.01 0.16
C LYS A 52 16.99 23.17 1.09
N ASP A 53 16.53 24.26 0.55
CA ASP A 53 16.30 25.47 1.36
C ASP A 53 14.83 25.70 1.67
N ASP A 54 14.00 24.68 1.49
CA ASP A 54 12.59 24.81 1.80
C ASP A 54 12.37 24.83 3.30
N GLU A 55 11.37 25.57 3.72
CA GLU A 55 10.99 25.65 5.11
C GLU A 55 9.74 24.81 5.32
N LEU A 56 9.81 23.80 6.16
CA LEU A 56 8.64 22.98 6.47
C LEU A 56 7.73 23.73 7.43
N LEU A 57 6.45 23.73 7.14
CA LEU A 57 5.45 24.39 7.96
C LEU A 57 4.57 23.40 8.71
N VAL A 58 4.84 22.10 8.56
CA VAL A 58 4.08 21.04 9.21
C VAL A 58 5.04 20.02 9.78
N GLU A 59 4.53 19.20 10.68
CA GLU A 59 5.31 18.14 11.31
C GLU A 59 4.84 16.79 10.83
N ASP A 60 5.77 15.84 10.80
CA ASP A 60 5.47 14.47 10.49
C ASP A 60 4.38 13.96 11.43
N GLY A 61 3.40 13.26 10.90
CA GLY A 61 2.33 12.66 11.70
C GLY A 61 1.12 13.55 11.93
N LYS A 62 1.17 14.81 11.50
CA LYS A 62 0.04 15.71 11.73
C LYS A 62 -1.00 15.57 10.64
N SER A 63 -2.25 15.78 11.00
CA SER A 63 -3.33 15.86 10.03
C SER A 63 -3.38 17.27 9.47
N ILE A 64 -3.60 17.38 8.18
CA ILE A 64 -3.61 18.65 7.49
C ILE A 64 -4.82 18.70 6.58
N MET A 65 -5.38 19.88 6.40
CA MET A 65 -6.53 20.05 5.52
C MET A 65 -6.11 20.69 4.22
N ARG A 66 -6.83 20.35 3.17
CA ARG A 66 -6.62 20.95 1.86
C ARG A 66 -6.59 22.46 2.00
N GLY A 67 -5.63 23.09 1.36
CA GLY A 67 -5.47 24.55 1.37
C GLY A 67 -4.58 25.08 2.47
N ASN A 68 -4.23 24.24 3.45
CA ASN A 68 -3.29 24.69 4.48
C ASN A 68 -1.87 24.66 3.95
N PRO A 69 -1.02 25.61 4.36
CA PRO A 69 0.37 25.61 3.90
C PRO A 69 1.15 24.49 4.52
N ILE A 70 1.98 23.84 3.73
CA ILE A 70 2.78 22.72 4.18
C ILE A 70 4.28 23.01 4.13
N LEU A 71 4.71 23.85 3.21
CA LEU A 71 6.10 24.29 3.20
C LEU A 71 6.21 25.61 2.42
N LYS A 72 7.35 26.28 2.57
CA LYS A 72 7.68 27.45 1.77
C LYS A 72 8.84 27.12 0.86
N HIS A 73 8.67 27.40 -0.41
CA HIS A 73 9.71 27.21 -1.40
C HIS A 73 10.00 28.57 -2.03
N LYS A 74 11.22 29.05 -1.84
CA LYS A 74 11.65 30.37 -2.35
C LYS A 74 10.67 31.46 -1.95
N GLY A 75 10.26 31.40 -0.69
CA GLY A 75 9.38 32.43 -0.12
C GLY A 75 7.91 32.26 -0.43
N LYS A 76 7.54 31.26 -1.23
CA LYS A 76 6.14 31.03 -1.57
C LYS A 76 5.62 29.81 -0.84
N GLU A 77 4.41 29.92 -0.34
CA GLU A 77 3.78 28.81 0.34
C GLU A 77 3.29 27.77 -0.65
N VAL A 78 3.55 26.52 -0.35
CA VAL A 78 2.97 25.40 -1.07
C VAL A 78 1.85 24.86 -0.19
N LEU A 79 0.66 24.71 -0.76
CA LEU A 79 -0.52 24.36 -0.01
C LEU A 79 -0.86 22.89 -0.21
N ALA A 80 -1.47 22.30 0.81
CA ALA A 80 -1.95 20.92 0.71
C ALA A 80 -3.04 20.85 -0.35
N THR A 81 -2.95 19.85 -1.21
CA THR A 81 -3.91 19.67 -2.30
C THR A 81 -5.09 18.81 -1.87
N VAL A 82 -4.94 18.09 -0.78
CA VAL A 82 -5.95 17.19 -0.25
C VAL A 82 -5.87 17.20 1.26
N ASN A 83 -6.92 16.71 1.89
CA ASN A 83 -6.88 16.43 3.33
C ASN A 83 -6.06 15.16 3.50
N GLY A 84 -5.25 15.10 4.54
CA GLY A 84 -4.49 13.88 4.78
C GLY A 84 -3.59 14.01 5.98
N LYS A 85 -2.86 12.95 6.23
CA LYS A 85 -1.88 12.93 7.31
C LYS A 85 -0.50 13.09 6.68
N VAL A 86 0.32 13.91 7.29
CA VAL A 86 1.65 14.21 6.77
C VAL A 86 2.61 13.08 7.16
N VAL A 87 3.34 12.58 6.18
CA VAL A 87 4.45 11.66 6.41
C VAL A 87 5.66 12.25 5.72
N ILE A 88 6.74 12.46 6.47
CA ILE A 88 7.96 13.01 5.92
C ILE A 88 9.00 11.91 5.87
N ASP A 89 9.54 11.66 4.69
CA ASP A 89 10.56 10.66 4.49
C ASP A 89 11.66 11.28 3.66
N GLY A 90 12.74 11.64 4.31
CA GLY A 90 13.86 12.26 3.64
C GLY A 90 13.48 13.57 2.98
N LYS A 91 13.58 13.59 1.67
CA LYS A 91 13.29 14.79 0.91
C LYS A 91 11.89 14.82 0.35
N LYS A 92 11.03 13.98 0.85
CA LYS A 92 9.65 13.92 0.36
C LYS A 92 8.65 14.07 1.49
N LEU A 93 7.60 14.78 1.18
CA LEU A 93 6.47 14.93 2.08
C LEU A 93 5.28 14.28 1.39
N TYR A 94 4.66 13.34 2.07
CA TYR A 94 3.49 12.65 1.54
C TYR A 94 2.26 13.07 2.30
N LEU A 95 1.15 13.25 1.59
CA LEU A 95 -0.15 13.38 2.21
C LEU A 95 -0.83 12.03 2.04
N THR A 96 -1.23 11.45 3.15
CA THR A 96 -1.65 10.06 3.15
C THR A 96 -3.07 9.91 3.67
N SER A 97 -3.67 8.80 3.29
CA SER A 97 -5.00 8.42 3.71
C SER A 97 -4.90 7.53 4.96
N LYS A 98 -6.03 6.98 5.37
CA LYS A 98 -6.06 6.05 6.50
C LYS A 98 -5.41 4.73 6.11
N GLU A 99 -5.01 3.99 7.12
CA GLU A 99 -4.47 2.65 6.91
C GLU A 99 -5.55 1.75 6.36
N GLN A 100 -5.15 0.82 5.52
CA GLN A 100 -6.06 -0.22 5.06
C GLN A 100 -5.33 -1.54 5.02
N LYS A 101 -6.06 -2.61 5.27
CA LYS A 101 -5.50 -3.94 5.22
C LYS A 101 -5.84 -4.59 3.91
N ILE A 102 -4.86 -5.25 3.33
CA ILE A 102 -5.04 -5.98 2.09
C ILE A 102 -4.68 -7.42 2.36
N GLU A 103 -5.56 -8.32 1.99
CA GLU A 103 -5.35 -9.73 2.25
C GLU A 103 -4.31 -10.31 1.30
N ILE A 104 -3.43 -11.15 1.85
CA ILE A 104 -2.43 -11.86 1.08
C ILE A 104 -2.86 -13.32 1.04
N ALA A 105 -3.06 -13.84 -0.14
CA ALA A 105 -3.53 -15.21 -0.28
C ALA A 105 -2.44 -16.21 0.05
N ASN A 106 -2.86 -17.35 0.56
CA ASN A 106 -1.98 -18.49 0.75
C ASN A 106 -1.30 -18.82 -0.58
N GLY A 107 -0.01 -19.02 -0.55
CA GLY A 107 0.75 -19.32 -1.77
C GLY A 107 1.38 -18.10 -2.42
N SER A 108 1.09 -16.92 -1.91
CA SER A 108 1.69 -15.70 -2.47
C SER A 108 3.11 -15.54 -1.97
N LYS A 109 3.95 -15.00 -2.82
CA LYS A 109 5.31 -14.63 -2.44
C LYS A 109 5.37 -13.11 -2.44
N ILE A 110 5.79 -12.56 -1.33
CA ILE A 110 5.87 -11.10 -1.19
C ILE A 110 7.33 -10.72 -1.00
N ASN A 111 7.79 -9.74 -1.77
CA ASN A 111 9.18 -9.30 -1.67
C ASN A 111 9.29 -7.84 -1.24
N ALA A 112 8.25 -7.30 -0.64
CA ALA A 112 8.26 -5.96 -0.07
C ALA A 112 8.25 -6.08 1.45
N LYS A 113 8.74 -5.06 2.13
CA LYS A 113 8.82 -5.09 3.58
C LYS A 113 8.39 -3.77 4.19
N ALA A 114 8.17 -3.78 5.49
CA ALA A 114 7.71 -2.60 6.20
C ALA A 114 8.65 -1.43 5.95
N GLY A 115 8.07 -0.28 5.67
CA GLY A 115 8.80 0.93 5.35
C GLY A 115 8.96 1.21 3.88
N ASP A 116 8.71 0.23 3.03
CA ASP A 116 8.88 0.44 1.59
C ASP A 116 7.82 1.37 1.05
N ILE A 117 8.24 2.20 0.10
CA ILE A 117 7.33 3.02 -0.68
C ILE A 117 7.06 2.23 -1.94
N ILE A 118 5.80 1.90 -2.17
CA ILE A 118 5.41 1.07 -3.29
C ILE A 118 4.71 1.94 -4.32
N LYS A 119 5.19 1.90 -5.54
CA LYS A 119 4.58 2.66 -6.61
C LYS A 119 3.46 1.87 -7.26
N LYS A 120 2.46 2.59 -7.72
CA LYS A 120 1.37 1.98 -8.48
C LYS A 120 1.95 1.14 -9.62
N GLY A 121 1.52 -0.11 -9.70
CA GLY A 121 1.95 -1.00 -10.77
C GLY A 121 3.28 -1.68 -10.55
N GLU A 122 3.96 -1.37 -9.48
CA GLU A 122 5.25 -1.97 -9.19
C GLU A 122 5.04 -3.39 -8.66
N PRO A 123 5.72 -4.40 -9.21
CA PRO A 123 5.54 -5.76 -8.69
C PRO A 123 6.10 -5.88 -7.27
N ILE A 124 5.27 -6.36 -6.36
CA ILE A 124 5.68 -6.56 -4.97
C ILE A 124 5.64 -8.02 -4.59
N GLY A 125 5.34 -8.88 -5.54
CA GLY A 125 5.29 -10.31 -5.28
C GLY A 125 4.70 -11.03 -6.45
N GLU A 126 4.44 -12.32 -6.25
CA GLU A 126 3.84 -13.14 -7.27
C GLU A 126 3.02 -14.23 -6.62
N PHE A 127 2.11 -14.77 -7.40
CA PHE A 127 1.25 -15.84 -7.00
C PHE A 127 1.77 -17.13 -7.60
N GLU A 128 1.72 -18.20 -6.82
CA GLU A 128 2.14 -19.49 -7.34
C GLU A 128 1.10 -20.00 -8.31
N GLN A 129 1.53 -20.29 -9.51
CA GLN A 129 0.59 -20.68 -10.54
C GLN A 129 -0.06 -22.02 -10.31
N PHE A 130 0.59 -22.88 -9.56
CA PHE A 130 0.01 -24.18 -9.33
C PHE A 130 -0.97 -24.18 -8.18
N ILE A 131 -1.21 -23.05 -7.55
CA ILE A 131 -2.22 -22.96 -6.53
C ILE A 131 -3.57 -23.12 -7.21
N ASP A 132 -4.36 -24.02 -6.69
CA ASP A 132 -5.64 -24.32 -7.28
C ASP A 132 -6.61 -23.16 -7.08
N PRO A 133 -7.03 -22.54 -8.14
CA PRO A 133 -7.97 -21.41 -7.99
C PRO A 133 -9.27 -21.81 -7.33
N ILE A 134 -9.65 -23.07 -7.44
CA ILE A 134 -10.88 -23.50 -6.83
C ILE A 134 -10.79 -23.40 -5.34
N LEU A 135 -9.64 -23.71 -4.78
CA LEU A 135 -9.47 -23.56 -3.36
C LEU A 135 -9.64 -22.13 -2.94
N SER A 136 -9.12 -21.24 -3.72
CA SER A 136 -9.27 -19.86 -3.42
C SER A 136 -10.71 -19.47 -3.41
N GLU A 137 -11.46 -19.99 -4.35
CA GLU A 137 -12.83 -19.66 -4.41
C GLU A 137 -13.59 -20.07 -3.22
N SER A 138 -13.33 -21.24 -2.73
CA SER A 138 -14.14 -21.74 -1.64
C SER A 138 -13.84 -21.04 -0.35
N ASP A 139 -12.68 -20.43 -0.26
CA ASP A 139 -12.31 -19.84 0.93
C ASP A 139 -12.40 -18.42 1.00
N GLY A 140 -12.59 -17.75 0.14
CA GLY A 140 -12.60 -16.39 0.33
C GLY A 140 -11.89 -15.66 -0.66
N TYR A 141 -11.81 -16.24 -1.76
CA TYR A 141 -11.22 -15.48 -2.77
C TYR A 141 -11.94 -14.19 -2.92
N ILE A 142 -13.07 -14.07 -2.27
CA ILE A 142 -13.76 -12.84 -2.29
C ILE A 142 -12.91 -11.70 -1.85
N HIS A 143 -11.89 -11.95 -1.13
CA HIS A 143 -11.04 -10.88 -0.67
C HIS A 143 -10.05 -10.45 -1.72
N PHE A 144 -10.04 -11.12 -2.83
CA PHE A 144 -9.17 -10.73 -3.90
C PHE A 144 -9.65 -9.50 -4.61
N GLU A 145 -10.78 -8.96 -4.20
CA GLU A 145 -11.16 -7.69 -4.79
C GLU A 145 -10.08 -6.66 -4.56
N ASP A 146 -9.22 -6.84 -3.58
CA ASP A 146 -8.12 -5.91 -3.35
C ASP A 146 -6.86 -6.32 -4.08
N ILE A 147 -6.74 -7.59 -4.44
CA ILE A 147 -5.56 -8.10 -5.11
C ILE A 147 -5.98 -8.90 -6.32
N ILE A 148 -5.50 -8.49 -7.47
CA ILE A 148 -5.76 -9.20 -8.71
C ILE A 148 -4.43 -9.68 -9.25
N VAL A 149 -4.29 -10.98 -9.38
CA VAL A 149 -3.04 -11.57 -9.84
C VAL A 149 -2.78 -11.11 -11.27
N GLY A 150 -1.59 -10.57 -11.47
CA GLY A 150 -1.20 -10.08 -12.80
C GLY A 150 -1.79 -8.74 -13.15
N SER A 151 -2.49 -8.13 -12.20
CA SER A 151 -3.13 -6.85 -12.43
C SER A 151 -2.95 -5.97 -11.23
N THR A 152 -3.54 -4.80 -11.29
CA THR A 152 -3.46 -3.89 -10.16
C THR A 152 -4.47 -4.28 -9.11
N LEU A 153 -4.21 -3.85 -7.87
CA LEU A 153 -5.16 -4.01 -6.82
C LEU A 153 -6.37 -3.16 -7.07
N ASP A 154 -7.49 -3.69 -6.65
CA ASP A 154 -8.74 -2.98 -6.75
C ASP A 154 -8.81 -1.96 -5.63
N GLU A 155 -9.31 -0.79 -5.93
CA GLU A 155 -9.40 0.25 -4.97
C GLU A 155 -10.69 0.34 -4.25
N ARG A 156 -11.64 -0.52 -4.50
CA ARG A 156 -12.92 -0.36 -3.91
C ARG A 156 -12.92 -0.39 -2.44
N VAL A 157 -11.90 -0.80 -1.84
CA VAL A 157 -11.83 -0.82 -0.47
C VAL A 157 -11.87 0.43 0.21
N ASP A 158 -11.69 1.37 -0.44
CA ASP A 158 -11.58 2.53 0.16
C ASP A 158 -12.59 3.03 0.84
N MET A 159 -13.32 2.71 1.13
CA MET A 159 -14.27 3.35 1.76
C MET A 159 -14.51 3.09 2.96
N ASP A 160 -14.58 2.83 3.33
CA ASP A 160 -14.95 2.76 4.25
C ASP A 160 -14.71 2.81 5.22
N THR A 161 -14.86 2.58 5.20
CA THR A 161 -14.69 2.56 5.96
C THR A 161 -14.29 2.43 6.63
N GLY A 162 -14.46 2.31 6.61
CA GLY A 162 -14.06 1.92 7.00
C GLY A 162 -13.53 1.29 7.30
N ALA A 163 -13.71 0.97 7.09
CA ALA A 163 -13.31 0.24 7.16
C ALA A 163 -12.71 -0.45 7.09
N THR A 164 -12.70 -0.86 6.81
CA THR A 164 -12.17 -1.56 6.62
C THR A 164 -12.02 -2.34 6.56
N GLU A 165 -12.37 -2.79 6.10
CA GLU A 165 -12.30 -3.56 5.89
C GLU A 165 -12.03 -4.19 5.38
N ARG A 166 -12.36 -4.53 5.29
CA ARG A 166 -12.19 -5.13 4.73
C ARG A 166 -11.65 -5.61 4.25
N VAL A 167 -11.55 -5.72 3.73
CA VAL A 167 -10.97 -6.33 3.18
C VAL A 167 -10.40 -6.56 2.87
N ILE A 168 -10.86 -6.55 2.73
CA ILE A 168 -10.44 -6.91 2.41
C ILE A 168 -10.18 -7.03 2.46
N THR A 169 -10.81 -6.65 2.19
CA THR A 169 -10.71 -6.79 2.29
C THR A 169 -10.61 -6.69 2.43
N ASP A 170 -11.28 -6.59 2.24
CA ASP A 170 -11.39 -6.53 2.45
C ASP A 170 -11.45 -6.41 2.48
N LEU A 171 -12.13 -6.18 2.14
CA LEU A 171 -12.47 -6.02 2.31
C LEU A 171 -12.63 -5.88 2.39
N HIS A 172 -13.35 -5.73 2.17
CA HIS A 172 -13.73 -5.44 2.41
C HIS A 172 -13.83 -5.42 2.72
#